data_f9afb4d05e9854b6bbc868659bcb0530
#
_entry.id   f9afb4d05e9854b6bbc868659bcb0530
#
_cell.length_a   1.000
_cell.length_b   1.000
_cell.length_c   1.000
_cell.angle_alpha   90.00
_cell.angle_beta   90.00
_cell.angle_gamma   90.00
#
_symmetry.space_group_name_H-M   'P 1'
#
loop_
_entity.id
_entity.type
_entity.pdbx_description
1 polymer ?
#
loop_
_entity_poly.entity_id
_entity_poly.type
_entity_poly.pdbx_seq_one_letter_code
_entity_poly.pdbx_strand_id
1 'polypeptide(L)'
;MKTKIVQKAYKFRIYPNLEQIIFFSKTFGCVRKVYNLMLDDRKKDYEEYKVTGIKTKYPTPAKYKEEYPYLKEVDSLALANAQLNLEKAFKNFLKNKEFGFPKYKCKSNPVQSYTTNNQDTIYIDKGYIKLPKLKSMVKIRLHREVKGIIKSVTISKNSLGHYFISILCEEEIEELPKVNKNIGIDLGIKDFAIMSDNTKVENLKLTKKYEDKLKREQRKLSKRREVAKNSDKKLKDSKNYQKQKKKVAKIHTKIRNKRKDFINKLSTDIINNHDIICIEDLNIKGM
;
A
#
# COMPACT_ATOMS: atom_id res chain seq x y z
N MET A 1 -26.04 7.48 -22.77
CA MET A 1 -25.55 7.43 -21.38
C MET A 1 -24.38 8.41 -21.23
N LYS A 2 -24.29 9.12 -20.13
CA LYS A 2 -23.12 10.00 -19.91
C LYS A 2 -21.94 9.15 -19.53
N THR A 3 -20.82 9.31 -20.21
CA THR A 3 -19.56 8.66 -19.89
C THR A 3 -18.65 9.62 -19.14
N LYS A 4 -17.83 9.07 -18.25
CA LYS A 4 -16.88 9.84 -17.44
C LYS A 4 -15.51 9.16 -17.42
N ILE A 5 -14.48 9.94 -17.66
CA ILE A 5 -13.10 9.46 -17.52
C ILE A 5 -12.72 9.41 -16.04
N VAL A 6 -12.31 8.24 -15.58
CA VAL A 6 -11.92 8.02 -14.17
C VAL A 6 -10.58 7.32 -14.07
N GLN A 7 -9.89 7.57 -12.96
CA GLN A 7 -8.69 6.83 -12.60
C GLN A 7 -9.07 5.65 -11.68
N LYS A 8 -8.84 4.43 -12.16
CA LYS A 8 -9.17 3.20 -11.46
C LYS A 8 -7.95 2.31 -11.24
N ALA A 9 -7.81 1.79 -10.03
CA ALA A 9 -6.69 0.94 -9.67
C ALA A 9 -7.10 -0.54 -9.63
N TYR A 10 -6.37 -1.37 -10.36
CA TYR A 10 -6.51 -2.82 -10.41
C TYR A 10 -5.39 -3.48 -9.64
N LYS A 11 -5.73 -4.23 -8.59
CA LYS A 11 -4.72 -4.91 -7.76
C LYS A 11 -4.73 -6.41 -8.00
N PHE A 12 -3.56 -6.96 -8.39
CA PHE A 12 -3.35 -8.36 -8.66
C PHE A 12 -2.19 -8.93 -7.86
N ARG A 13 -2.19 -10.25 -7.73
CA ARG A 13 -1.03 -10.98 -7.22
C ARG A 13 -0.08 -11.30 -8.36
N ILE A 14 1.23 -11.12 -8.13
CA ILE A 14 2.28 -11.49 -9.06
C ILE A 14 3.18 -12.56 -8.45
N TYR A 15 3.80 -13.37 -9.31
CA TYR A 15 4.64 -14.49 -8.95
C TYR A 15 6.03 -14.33 -9.58
N PRO A 16 6.88 -13.47 -9.01
CA PRO A 16 8.21 -13.23 -9.54
C PRO A 16 9.11 -14.46 -9.33
N ASN A 17 10.00 -14.70 -10.29
CA ASN A 17 11.11 -15.64 -10.15
C ASN A 17 12.24 -15.05 -9.28
N LEU A 18 13.33 -15.79 -9.08
CA LEU A 18 14.40 -15.38 -8.18
C LEU A 18 15.10 -14.09 -8.66
N GLU A 19 15.40 -13.96 -9.95
CA GLU A 19 16.01 -12.77 -10.55
C GLU A 19 15.12 -11.54 -10.34
N GLN A 20 13.82 -11.67 -10.59
CA GLN A 20 12.84 -10.60 -10.41
C GLN A 20 12.69 -10.22 -8.93
N ILE A 21 12.74 -11.19 -8.00
CA ILE A 21 12.74 -10.94 -6.56
C ILE A 21 13.96 -10.11 -6.13
N ILE A 22 15.13 -10.43 -6.66
CA ILE A 22 16.36 -9.68 -6.40
C ILE A 22 16.20 -8.24 -6.93
N PHE A 23 15.75 -8.08 -8.16
CA PHE A 23 15.50 -6.77 -8.77
C PHE A 23 14.51 -5.93 -7.95
N PHE A 24 13.36 -6.49 -7.57
CA PHE A 24 12.38 -5.78 -6.74
C PHE A 24 12.96 -5.39 -5.37
N SER A 25 13.78 -6.27 -4.77
CA SER A 25 14.42 -5.99 -3.49
C SER A 25 15.43 -4.85 -3.58
N LYS A 26 16.21 -4.80 -4.67
CA LYS A 26 17.11 -3.67 -4.99
C LYS A 26 16.29 -2.38 -5.18
N THR A 27 15.23 -2.41 -5.98
CA THR A 27 14.39 -1.24 -6.26
C THR A 27 13.75 -0.69 -4.98
N PHE A 28 13.20 -1.55 -4.09
CA PHE A 28 12.70 -1.11 -2.78
C PHE A 28 13.80 -0.43 -1.93
N GLY A 29 15.03 -0.95 -2.00
CA GLY A 29 16.18 -0.37 -1.35
C GLY A 29 16.54 1.01 -1.88
N CYS A 30 16.66 1.14 -3.19
CA CYS A 30 17.00 2.39 -3.89
C CYS A 30 15.97 3.50 -3.64
N VAL A 31 14.68 3.19 -3.82
CA VAL A 31 13.58 4.15 -3.58
C VAL A 31 13.57 4.63 -2.13
N ARG A 32 13.81 3.73 -1.15
CA ARG A 32 13.93 4.11 0.26
C ARG A 32 15.16 4.98 0.51
N LYS A 33 16.31 4.62 -0.07
CA LYS A 33 17.56 5.39 0.10
C LYS A 33 17.38 6.80 -0.43
N VAL A 34 16.89 6.97 -1.67
CA VAL A 34 16.65 8.28 -2.28
C VAL A 34 15.67 9.11 -1.45
N TYR A 35 14.54 8.53 -1.02
CA TYR A 35 13.60 9.23 -0.14
C TYR A 35 14.27 9.76 1.13
N ASN A 36 15.12 8.94 1.77
CA ASN A 36 15.78 9.32 3.01
C ASN A 36 16.86 10.38 2.79
N LEU A 37 17.67 10.26 1.73
CA LEU A 37 18.66 11.29 1.37
C LEU A 37 18.00 12.64 1.10
N MET A 38 16.91 12.65 0.32
CA MET A 38 16.16 13.87 0.04
C MET A 38 15.53 14.47 1.30
N LEU A 39 15.12 13.63 2.27
CA LEU A 39 14.62 14.11 3.56
C LEU A 39 15.75 14.73 4.40
N ASP A 40 16.96 14.16 4.35
CA ASP A 40 18.15 14.70 5.04
C ASP A 40 18.52 16.06 4.43
N ASP A 41 18.62 16.15 3.10
CA ASP A 41 18.95 17.40 2.43
C ASP A 41 17.93 18.50 2.77
N ARG A 42 16.62 18.20 2.73
CA ARG A 42 15.57 19.17 3.11
C ARG A 42 15.67 19.65 4.56
N LYS A 43 16.13 18.81 5.48
CA LYS A 43 16.35 19.21 6.87
C LYS A 43 17.55 20.14 6.98
N LYS A 44 18.65 19.82 6.30
CA LYS A 44 19.86 20.69 6.27
C LYS A 44 19.55 22.03 5.63
N ASP A 45 18.92 22.04 4.46
CA ASP A 45 18.50 23.26 3.77
C ASP A 45 17.60 24.14 4.63
N TYR A 46 16.73 23.53 5.45
CA TYR A 46 15.86 24.29 6.36
C TYR A 46 16.65 24.93 7.52
N GLU A 47 17.64 24.24 8.09
CA GLU A 47 18.51 24.81 9.12
C GLU A 47 19.39 25.94 8.56
N GLU A 48 19.94 25.76 7.35
CA GLU A 48 20.70 26.80 6.64
C GLU A 48 19.81 28.03 6.32
N TYR A 49 18.56 27.79 5.88
CA TYR A 49 17.60 28.87 5.62
C TYR A 49 17.30 29.70 6.87
N LYS A 50 17.21 29.10 8.05
CA LYS A 50 17.01 29.84 9.30
C LYS A 50 18.13 30.82 9.59
N VAL A 51 19.36 30.50 9.20
CA VAL A 51 20.54 31.30 9.46
C VAL A 51 20.75 32.35 8.35
N THR A 52 20.62 31.94 7.09
CA THR A 52 21.00 32.75 5.92
C THR A 52 19.81 33.49 5.30
N GLY A 53 18.59 33.07 5.53
CA GLY A 53 17.37 33.55 4.84
C GLY A 53 17.29 33.15 3.37
N ILE A 54 18.26 32.39 2.84
CA ILE A 54 18.35 32.02 1.43
C ILE A 54 17.70 30.65 1.21
N LYS A 55 16.69 30.60 0.34
CA LYS A 55 16.06 29.34 -0.08
C LYS A 55 16.88 28.65 -1.15
N THR A 56 17.29 27.42 -0.89
CA THR A 56 17.96 26.56 -1.86
C THR A 56 16.94 25.76 -2.67
N LYS A 57 17.34 25.38 -3.90
CA LYS A 57 16.53 24.47 -4.73
C LYS A 57 16.80 23.03 -4.34
N TYR A 58 15.75 22.32 -3.94
CA TYR A 58 15.87 20.92 -3.57
C TYR A 58 16.42 20.06 -4.72
N PRO A 59 17.37 19.16 -4.44
CA PRO A 59 17.97 18.29 -5.44
C PRO A 59 16.94 17.29 -5.99
N THR A 60 17.14 16.91 -7.25
CA THR A 60 16.41 15.79 -7.88
C THR A 60 17.09 14.46 -7.58
N PRO A 61 16.42 13.31 -7.76
CA PRO A 61 17.03 11.98 -7.59
C PRO A 61 18.26 11.74 -8.46
N ALA A 62 18.42 12.50 -9.56
CA ALA A 62 19.59 12.40 -10.47
C ALA A 62 20.92 12.72 -9.76
N LYS A 63 20.93 13.74 -8.90
CA LYS A 63 22.12 14.14 -8.11
C LYS A 63 22.75 12.95 -7.38
N TYR A 64 21.93 12.10 -6.76
CA TYR A 64 22.43 10.98 -5.96
C TYR A 64 22.99 9.81 -6.78
N LYS A 65 22.76 9.78 -8.11
CA LYS A 65 23.29 8.72 -8.97
C LYS A 65 24.79 8.83 -9.22
N GLU A 66 25.39 9.97 -8.96
CA GLU A 66 26.85 10.18 -9.04
C GLU A 66 27.52 9.56 -7.81
N GLU A 67 27.01 9.86 -6.63
CA GLU A 67 27.52 9.33 -5.36
C GLU A 67 27.16 7.84 -5.16
N TYR A 68 25.98 7.42 -5.66
CA TYR A 68 25.47 6.05 -5.52
C TYR A 68 25.19 5.42 -6.90
N PRO A 69 26.20 4.92 -7.65
CA PRO A 69 26.05 4.42 -9.01
C PRO A 69 25.03 3.29 -9.16
N TYR A 70 24.81 2.47 -8.12
CA TYR A 70 23.81 1.39 -8.13
C TYR A 70 22.37 1.90 -8.29
N LEU A 71 22.09 3.19 -8.09
CA LEU A 71 20.79 3.80 -8.38
C LEU A 71 20.47 3.84 -9.88
N LYS A 72 21.48 3.67 -10.76
CA LYS A 72 21.31 3.55 -12.21
C LYS A 72 20.76 2.19 -12.63
N GLU A 73 20.87 1.16 -11.77
CA GLU A 73 20.37 -0.20 -12.04
C GLU A 73 18.83 -0.29 -12.02
N VAL A 74 18.18 0.65 -11.33
CA VAL A 74 16.71 0.67 -11.19
C VAL A 74 16.07 1.73 -12.08
N ASP A 75 14.75 1.63 -12.23
CA ASP A 75 14.01 2.59 -13.05
C ASP A 75 14.04 4.00 -12.44
N SER A 76 14.39 4.98 -13.28
CA SER A 76 14.48 6.40 -12.90
C SER A 76 13.15 6.98 -12.46
N LEU A 77 12.03 6.53 -13.08
CA LEU A 77 10.68 6.96 -12.69
C LEU A 77 10.29 6.45 -11.31
N ALA A 78 10.81 5.28 -10.90
CA ALA A 78 10.62 4.80 -9.53
C ALA A 78 11.32 5.70 -8.50
N LEU A 79 12.49 6.24 -8.84
CA LEU A 79 13.21 7.21 -8.01
C LEU A 79 12.51 8.57 -7.98
N ALA A 80 12.00 9.05 -9.13
CA ALA A 80 11.21 10.28 -9.22
C ALA A 80 9.93 10.18 -8.36
N ASN A 81 9.27 9.03 -8.35
CA ASN A 81 8.12 8.80 -7.46
C ASN A 81 8.49 8.83 -5.96
N ALA A 82 9.74 8.52 -5.58
CA ALA A 82 10.20 8.73 -4.21
C ALA A 82 10.21 10.21 -3.83
N GLN A 83 10.66 11.08 -4.74
CA GLN A 83 10.59 12.53 -4.58
C GLN A 83 9.14 13.01 -4.42
N LEU A 84 8.25 12.65 -5.37
CA LEU A 84 6.84 13.02 -5.31
C LEU A 84 6.14 12.59 -4.00
N ASN A 85 6.50 11.38 -3.51
CA ASN A 85 5.99 10.90 -2.22
C ASN A 85 6.48 11.74 -1.03
N LEU A 86 7.73 12.21 -1.06
CA LEU A 86 8.27 13.10 -0.03
C LEU A 86 7.60 14.48 -0.09
N GLU A 87 7.44 15.04 -1.30
CA GLU A 87 6.74 16.31 -1.50
C GLU A 87 5.29 16.25 -1.00
N LYS A 88 4.58 15.17 -1.32
CA LYS A 88 3.22 14.95 -0.81
C LYS A 88 3.20 14.86 0.72
N ALA A 89 4.18 14.20 1.34
CA ALA A 89 4.27 14.10 2.79
C ALA A 89 4.48 15.49 3.44
N PHE A 90 5.33 16.34 2.87
CA PHE A 90 5.50 17.71 3.33
C PHE A 90 4.24 18.57 3.10
N LYS A 91 3.60 18.47 1.93
CA LYS A 91 2.33 19.17 1.67
C LYS A 91 1.25 18.82 2.70
N ASN A 92 1.11 17.52 3.02
CA ASN A 92 0.16 17.06 4.04
C ASN A 92 0.50 17.65 5.42
N PHE A 93 1.76 17.61 5.84
CA PHE A 93 2.22 18.18 7.11
C PHE A 93 1.98 19.69 7.20
N LEU A 94 2.25 20.44 6.11
CA LEU A 94 2.02 21.89 6.08
C LEU A 94 0.53 22.24 6.10
N LYS A 95 -0.31 21.41 5.43
CA LYS A 95 -1.78 21.60 5.41
C LYS A 95 -2.40 21.30 6.78
N ASN A 96 -1.99 20.24 7.45
CA ASN A 96 -2.46 19.87 8.78
C ASN A 96 -1.33 19.21 9.57
N LYS A 97 -0.92 19.85 10.68
CA LYS A 97 0.18 19.40 11.56
C LYS A 97 -0.08 18.05 12.24
N GLU A 98 -1.33 17.61 12.37
CA GLU A 98 -1.69 16.31 12.92
C GLU A 98 -1.10 15.13 12.12
N PHE A 99 -0.85 15.29 10.80
CA PHE A 99 -0.15 14.30 9.99
C PHE A 99 1.29 14.03 10.45
N GLY A 100 1.86 14.96 11.24
CA GLY A 100 3.23 14.88 11.74
C GLY A 100 4.28 15.10 10.64
N PHE A 101 5.49 15.41 11.09
CA PHE A 101 6.63 15.63 10.19
C PHE A 101 7.01 14.34 9.43
N PRO A 102 7.43 14.44 8.15
CA PRO A 102 7.85 13.28 7.36
C PRO A 102 8.95 12.48 8.05
N LYS A 103 8.75 11.14 8.15
CA LYS A 103 9.66 10.22 8.83
C LYS A 103 10.51 9.43 7.84
N TYR A 104 11.72 9.04 8.27
CA TYR A 104 12.58 8.15 7.50
C TYR A 104 11.91 6.80 7.23
N LYS A 105 12.09 6.30 6.02
CA LYS A 105 11.62 4.96 5.64
C LYS A 105 12.60 3.90 6.12
N CYS A 106 12.07 2.84 6.75
CA CYS A 106 12.86 1.77 7.32
C CYS A 106 12.67 0.44 6.56
N LYS A 107 13.75 -0.37 6.49
CA LYS A 107 13.71 -1.73 5.90
C LYS A 107 12.84 -2.70 6.72
N SER A 108 12.66 -2.44 8.00
CA SER A 108 11.81 -3.25 8.89
C SER A 108 10.32 -3.06 8.67
N ASN A 109 9.90 -2.06 7.89
CA ASN A 109 8.49 -1.88 7.53
C ASN A 109 7.95 -3.17 6.86
N PRO A 110 6.85 -3.73 7.37
CA PRO A 110 6.29 -4.99 6.88
C PRO A 110 5.78 -4.93 5.43
N VAL A 111 5.49 -3.74 4.93
CA VAL A 111 5.09 -3.51 3.54
C VAL A 111 6.14 -2.64 2.86
N GLN A 112 6.72 -3.17 1.80
CA GLN A 112 7.64 -2.43 0.93
C GLN A 112 6.97 -2.24 -0.42
N SER A 113 7.13 -1.06 -1.02
CA SER A 113 6.56 -0.76 -2.32
C SER A 113 7.38 0.30 -3.07
N TYR A 114 7.26 0.29 -4.38
CA TYR A 114 7.65 1.38 -5.27
C TYR A 114 6.61 1.55 -6.37
N THR A 115 6.50 2.77 -6.88
CA THR A 115 5.64 3.12 -8.00
C THR A 115 6.52 3.55 -9.17
N THR A 116 6.15 3.14 -10.38
CA THR A 116 6.74 3.63 -11.62
C THR A 116 5.64 4.00 -12.61
N ASN A 117 5.85 5.08 -13.36
CA ASN A 117 4.90 5.55 -14.37
C ASN A 117 5.09 4.77 -15.67
N ASN A 118 4.02 4.67 -16.45
CA ASN A 118 4.10 4.09 -17.78
C ASN A 118 4.54 5.14 -18.79
N GLN A 119 5.51 4.76 -19.62
CA GLN A 119 5.94 5.44 -20.84
C GLN A 119 6.01 4.38 -21.93
N ASP A 120 4.86 3.74 -22.22
CA ASP A 120 4.64 2.66 -23.18
C ASP A 120 5.52 1.41 -22.98
N THR A 121 6.16 1.31 -21.81
CA THR A 121 7.02 0.19 -21.43
C THR A 121 6.33 -0.84 -20.55
N ILE A 122 5.10 -0.57 -20.08
CA ILE A 122 4.34 -1.42 -19.19
C ILE A 122 3.09 -1.91 -19.92
N TYR A 123 3.03 -3.20 -20.15
CA TYR A 123 1.88 -3.85 -20.79
C TYR A 123 1.67 -5.26 -20.25
N ILE A 124 0.47 -5.79 -20.48
CA ILE A 124 0.06 -7.15 -20.08
C ILE A 124 -0.11 -7.98 -21.34
N ASP A 125 0.52 -9.16 -21.35
CA ASP A 125 0.35 -10.15 -22.42
C ASP A 125 0.26 -11.55 -21.82
N LYS A 126 -0.75 -12.32 -22.23
CA LYS A 126 -0.96 -13.76 -21.91
C LYS A 126 -0.73 -14.13 -20.43
N GLY A 127 -1.20 -13.28 -19.49
CA GLY A 127 -1.04 -13.53 -18.05
C GLY A 127 0.34 -13.18 -17.49
N TYR A 128 1.10 -12.39 -18.22
CA TYR A 128 2.37 -11.80 -17.81
C TYR A 128 2.33 -10.29 -17.94
N ILE A 129 3.11 -9.60 -17.14
CA ILE A 129 3.27 -8.15 -17.21
C ILE A 129 4.73 -7.77 -17.46
N LYS A 130 4.95 -6.89 -18.44
CA LYS A 130 6.25 -6.27 -18.68
C LYS A 130 6.42 -5.09 -17.73
N LEU A 131 7.61 -4.99 -17.14
CA LEU A 131 8.01 -3.90 -16.26
C LEU A 131 9.34 -3.31 -16.71
N PRO A 132 9.56 -1.99 -16.53
CA PRO A 132 10.81 -1.33 -16.89
C PRO A 132 12.04 -1.99 -16.25
N LYS A 133 13.15 -2.02 -16.97
CA LYS A 133 14.44 -2.59 -16.54
C LYS A 133 14.47 -4.10 -16.29
N LEU A 134 13.33 -4.80 -16.28
CA LEU A 134 13.30 -6.27 -16.23
C LEU A 134 13.44 -6.87 -17.63
N LYS A 135 14.33 -7.84 -17.78
CA LYS A 135 14.49 -8.58 -19.05
C LYS A 135 13.28 -9.45 -19.33
N SER A 136 12.85 -10.24 -18.33
CA SER A 136 11.71 -11.14 -18.42
C SER A 136 10.41 -10.54 -17.89
N MET A 137 9.28 -10.96 -18.44
CA MET A 137 7.96 -10.58 -17.95
C MET A 137 7.61 -11.33 -16.66
N VAL A 138 6.84 -10.68 -15.79
CA VAL A 138 6.43 -11.21 -14.48
C VAL A 138 5.06 -11.86 -14.58
N LYS A 139 4.91 -13.11 -14.10
CA LYS A 139 3.63 -13.81 -14.06
C LYS A 139 2.63 -13.08 -13.16
N ILE A 140 1.46 -12.74 -13.70
CA ILE A 140 0.35 -12.05 -13.00
C ILE A 140 -0.88 -12.94 -12.98
N ARG A 141 -1.63 -12.95 -11.86
CA ARG A 141 -2.93 -13.62 -11.77
C ARG A 141 -4.04 -12.60 -11.96
N LEU A 142 -4.54 -12.51 -13.16
CA LEU A 142 -5.70 -11.69 -13.49
C LEU A 142 -6.97 -12.43 -13.05
N HIS A 143 -7.80 -11.78 -12.23
CA HIS A 143 -9.13 -12.27 -11.83
C HIS A 143 -10.23 -11.38 -12.41
N ARG A 144 -9.86 -10.34 -13.13
CA ARG A 144 -10.71 -9.43 -13.90
C ARG A 144 -9.87 -8.80 -15.00
N GLU A 145 -10.52 -8.36 -16.04
CA GLU A 145 -9.89 -7.62 -17.13
C GLU A 145 -9.38 -6.26 -16.64
N VAL A 146 -8.26 -5.82 -17.17
CA VAL A 146 -7.72 -4.47 -16.99
C VAL A 146 -8.15 -3.64 -18.16
N LYS A 147 -8.97 -2.63 -17.92
CA LYS A 147 -9.51 -1.73 -18.94
C LYS A 147 -8.79 -0.39 -18.93
N GLY A 148 -8.83 0.29 -20.08
CA GLY A 148 -8.27 1.64 -20.22
C GLY A 148 -6.74 1.70 -20.35
N ILE A 149 -6.21 2.90 -20.27
CA ILE A 149 -4.79 3.22 -20.50
C ILE A 149 -4.01 3.12 -19.17
N ILE A 150 -2.97 2.30 -19.14
CA ILE A 150 -2.10 2.16 -17.96
C ILE A 150 -1.29 3.43 -17.77
N LYS A 151 -1.46 4.12 -16.67
CA LYS A 151 -0.72 5.35 -16.28
C LYS A 151 0.49 5.05 -15.40
N SER A 152 0.33 4.16 -14.42
CA SER A 152 1.40 3.77 -13.50
C SER A 152 1.16 2.41 -12.87
N VAL A 153 2.21 1.82 -12.34
CA VAL A 153 2.11 0.59 -11.55
C VAL A 153 2.84 0.73 -10.22
N THR A 154 2.24 0.16 -9.18
CA THR A 154 2.87 0.05 -7.85
C THR A 154 3.11 -1.41 -7.52
N ILE A 155 4.37 -1.79 -7.42
CA ILE A 155 4.78 -3.12 -6.98
C ILE A 155 4.94 -3.09 -5.47
N SER A 156 4.38 -4.09 -4.78
CA SER A 156 4.45 -4.18 -3.32
C SER A 156 4.72 -5.61 -2.85
N LYS A 157 5.43 -5.70 -1.71
CA LYS A 157 5.69 -6.96 -0.99
C LYS A 157 5.10 -6.85 0.41
N ASN A 158 4.31 -7.84 0.81
CA ASN A 158 3.73 -7.89 2.15
C ASN A 158 4.62 -8.66 3.14
N SER A 159 4.22 -8.67 4.42
CA SER A 159 4.92 -9.38 5.51
C SER A 159 5.02 -10.91 5.35
N LEU A 160 4.21 -11.50 4.47
CA LEU A 160 4.27 -12.92 4.12
C LEU A 160 5.26 -13.22 2.99
N GLY A 161 5.85 -12.18 2.38
CA GLY A 161 6.70 -12.31 1.20
C GLY A 161 5.93 -12.44 -0.11
N HIS A 162 4.62 -12.21 -0.10
CA HIS A 162 3.82 -12.21 -1.33
C HIS A 162 3.95 -10.87 -2.05
N TYR A 163 4.06 -10.94 -3.37
CA TYR A 163 4.14 -9.78 -4.24
C TYR A 163 2.80 -9.46 -4.88
N PHE A 164 2.51 -8.17 -4.98
CA PHE A 164 1.31 -7.63 -5.61
C PHE A 164 1.69 -6.49 -6.52
N ILE A 165 0.89 -6.29 -7.56
CA ILE A 165 0.93 -5.12 -8.42
C ILE A 165 -0.42 -4.42 -8.36
N SER A 166 -0.40 -3.09 -8.23
CA SER A 166 -1.55 -2.23 -8.40
C SER A 166 -1.33 -1.43 -9.68
N ILE A 167 -2.20 -1.59 -10.66
CA ILE A 167 -2.13 -0.97 -11.97
C ILE A 167 -3.14 0.17 -11.96
N LEU A 168 -2.69 1.40 -12.08
CA LEU A 168 -3.54 2.57 -12.23
C LEU A 168 -3.83 2.78 -13.70
N CYS A 169 -5.10 2.70 -14.06
CA CYS A 169 -5.59 2.95 -15.41
C CYS A 169 -6.49 4.18 -15.43
N GLU A 170 -6.49 4.85 -16.55
CA GLU A 170 -7.48 5.83 -16.95
C GLU A 170 -8.46 5.14 -17.87
N GLU A 171 -9.72 5.03 -17.45
CA GLU A 171 -10.77 4.35 -18.20
C GLU A 171 -12.03 5.20 -18.28
N GLU A 172 -12.76 5.03 -19.35
CA GLU A 172 -14.07 5.58 -19.51
C GLU A 172 -15.10 4.63 -18.90
N ILE A 173 -15.91 5.14 -18.00
CA ILE A 173 -17.01 4.39 -17.38
C ILE A 173 -18.33 5.06 -17.66
N GLU A 174 -19.36 4.25 -17.81
CA GLU A 174 -20.73 4.72 -17.86
C GLU A 174 -21.24 5.02 -16.46
N GLU A 175 -22.02 6.08 -16.31
CA GLU A 175 -22.71 6.38 -15.06
C GLU A 175 -23.72 5.26 -14.75
N LEU A 176 -23.83 4.88 -13.48
CA LEU A 176 -24.82 3.91 -13.05
C LEU A 176 -26.24 4.46 -13.33
N PRO A 177 -27.19 3.59 -13.74
CA PRO A 177 -28.56 4.00 -13.94
C PRO A 177 -29.17 4.51 -12.61
N LYS A 178 -29.99 5.55 -12.67
CA LYS A 178 -30.71 6.04 -11.51
C LYS A 178 -31.73 5.02 -11.03
N VAL A 179 -31.72 4.74 -9.73
CA VAL A 179 -32.63 3.79 -9.09
C VAL A 179 -33.78 4.50 -8.36
N ASN A 180 -33.66 5.83 -8.17
CA ASN A 180 -34.62 6.68 -7.44
C ASN A 180 -34.82 6.23 -5.97
N LYS A 181 -33.74 5.70 -5.35
CA LYS A 181 -33.74 5.27 -3.95
C LYS A 181 -32.65 6.00 -3.19
N ASN A 182 -33.00 6.41 -1.98
CA ASN A 182 -32.08 7.03 -1.02
C ASN A 182 -31.97 6.16 0.22
N ILE A 183 -30.81 6.16 0.89
CA ILE A 183 -30.59 5.37 2.10
C ILE A 183 -29.81 6.17 3.13
N GLY A 184 -30.27 6.12 4.39
CA GLY A 184 -29.54 6.56 5.56
C GLY A 184 -28.85 5.36 6.21
N ILE A 185 -27.63 5.53 6.70
CA ILE A 185 -26.84 4.46 7.33
C ILE A 185 -26.28 4.96 8.66
N ASP A 186 -26.70 4.32 9.73
CA ASP A 186 -26.10 4.44 11.06
C ASP A 186 -25.08 3.32 11.29
N LEU A 187 -23.83 3.67 11.67
CA LEU A 187 -22.75 2.73 11.92
C LEU A 187 -22.60 2.46 13.41
N GLY A 188 -22.70 1.17 13.80
CA GLY A 188 -22.68 0.77 15.20
C GLY A 188 -21.61 -0.28 15.54
N ILE A 189 -21.45 -0.53 16.84
CA ILE A 189 -20.54 -1.55 17.38
C ILE A 189 -21.25 -2.91 17.51
N LYS A 190 -22.53 -2.92 17.92
CA LYS A 190 -23.35 -4.13 18.07
C LYS A 190 -23.68 -4.71 16.70
N ASP A 191 -24.39 -3.96 15.91
CA ASP A 191 -24.60 -4.19 14.50
C ASP A 191 -23.59 -3.34 13.72
N PHE A 192 -23.12 -3.82 12.57
CA PHE A 192 -22.15 -3.08 11.77
C PHE A 192 -22.76 -1.83 11.14
N ALA A 193 -23.99 -1.97 10.67
CA ALA A 193 -24.77 -0.87 10.12
C ALA A 193 -26.27 -1.15 10.30
N ILE A 194 -27.06 -0.10 10.53
CA ILE A 194 -28.51 -0.10 10.49
C ILE A 194 -28.93 0.89 9.43
N MET A 195 -29.76 0.46 8.50
CA MET A 195 -30.19 1.28 7.37
C MET A 195 -31.60 1.82 7.60
N SER A 196 -31.95 2.95 6.98
CA SER A 196 -33.26 3.60 7.11
C SER A 196 -34.44 2.76 6.62
N ASP A 197 -34.19 1.72 5.83
CA ASP A 197 -35.15 0.71 5.39
C ASP A 197 -35.32 -0.44 6.41
N ASN A 198 -34.81 -0.30 7.64
CA ASN A 198 -34.75 -1.31 8.69
C ASN A 198 -33.82 -2.50 8.41
N THR A 199 -33.04 -2.49 7.34
CA THR A 199 -32.02 -3.52 7.09
C THR A 199 -30.91 -3.41 8.13
N LYS A 200 -30.64 -4.51 8.85
CA LYS A 200 -29.56 -4.63 9.83
C LYS A 200 -28.41 -5.46 9.27
N VAL A 201 -27.23 -4.90 9.28
CA VAL A 201 -25.99 -5.58 8.85
C VAL A 201 -25.22 -6.05 10.08
N GLU A 202 -25.11 -7.34 10.24
CA GLU A 202 -24.47 -7.96 11.41
C GLU A 202 -22.96 -7.66 11.47
N ASN A 203 -22.45 -7.36 12.67
CA ASN A 203 -21.01 -7.19 12.89
C ASN A 203 -20.35 -8.57 13.01
N LEU A 204 -19.52 -8.94 12.03
CA LEU A 204 -18.82 -10.22 11.96
C LEU A 204 -17.85 -10.49 13.12
N LYS A 205 -17.54 -9.49 13.97
CA LYS A 205 -16.62 -9.54 15.14
C LYS A 205 -15.35 -10.34 14.87
N LEU A 206 -14.78 -10.16 13.66
CA LEU A 206 -13.68 -10.99 13.15
C LEU A 206 -12.44 -10.98 14.05
N THR A 207 -12.18 -9.88 14.75
CA THR A 207 -11.06 -9.83 15.71
C THR A 207 -11.30 -10.81 16.86
N LYS A 208 -12.49 -10.78 17.48
CA LYS A 208 -12.87 -11.67 18.57
C LYS A 208 -12.84 -13.14 18.14
N LYS A 209 -13.38 -13.45 16.94
CA LYS A 209 -13.37 -14.81 16.35
C LYS A 209 -11.98 -15.43 16.21
N TYR A 210 -10.95 -14.63 15.97
CA TYR A 210 -9.57 -15.11 15.79
C TYR A 210 -8.64 -14.78 16.98
N GLU A 211 -9.17 -14.19 18.05
CA GLU A 211 -8.40 -13.67 19.18
C GLU A 211 -7.60 -14.76 19.91
N ASP A 212 -8.23 -15.85 20.30
CA ASP A 212 -7.56 -16.94 21.03
C ASP A 212 -6.47 -17.59 20.20
N LYS A 213 -6.75 -17.80 18.90
CA LYS A 213 -5.75 -18.31 17.97
C LYS A 213 -4.57 -17.35 17.85
N LEU A 214 -4.86 -16.06 17.75
CA LEU A 214 -3.83 -15.03 17.64
C LEU A 214 -3.00 -14.95 18.93
N LYS A 215 -3.63 -14.90 20.10
CA LYS A 215 -2.97 -14.90 21.41
C LYS A 215 -2.05 -16.11 21.58
N ARG A 216 -2.53 -17.30 21.25
CA ARG A 216 -1.73 -18.55 21.30
C ARG A 216 -0.50 -18.48 20.40
N GLU A 217 -0.65 -18.05 19.15
CA GLU A 217 0.47 -17.99 18.20
C GLU A 217 1.45 -16.83 18.54
N GLN A 218 0.98 -15.74 19.12
CA GLN A 218 1.82 -14.65 19.62
C GLN A 218 2.65 -15.08 20.84
N ARG A 219 2.05 -15.80 21.81
CA ARG A 219 2.78 -16.37 22.96
C ARG A 219 3.92 -17.29 22.48
N LYS A 220 3.65 -18.17 21.49
CA LYS A 220 4.69 -18.99 20.87
C LYS A 220 5.77 -18.15 20.17
N LEU A 221 5.41 -17.03 19.54
CA LEU A 221 6.36 -16.13 18.90
C LEU A 221 7.28 -15.47 19.93
N SER A 222 6.71 -14.99 21.05
CA SER A 222 7.49 -14.41 22.16
C SER A 222 8.50 -15.41 22.73
N LYS A 223 8.06 -16.62 23.08
CA LYS A 223 8.98 -17.68 23.57
C LYS A 223 10.11 -17.96 22.58
N ARG A 224 9.81 -18.06 21.26
CA ARG A 224 10.87 -18.28 20.25
C ARG A 224 11.81 -17.08 20.08
N ARG A 225 11.32 -15.87 20.36
CA ARG A 225 12.17 -14.66 20.39
C ARG A 225 13.17 -14.71 21.53
N GLU A 226 12.73 -15.12 22.71
CA GLU A 226 13.58 -15.27 23.91
C GLU A 226 14.64 -16.36 23.69
N VAL A 227 14.26 -17.54 23.21
CA VAL A 227 15.19 -18.61 22.87
C VAL A 227 16.24 -18.14 21.84
N ALA A 228 15.83 -17.38 20.83
CA ALA A 228 16.77 -16.87 19.84
C ALA A 228 17.74 -15.83 20.43
N LYS A 229 17.26 -14.98 21.36
CA LYS A 229 18.11 -14.03 22.08
C LYS A 229 19.11 -14.73 22.97
N ASN A 230 18.66 -15.70 23.78
CA ASN A 230 19.52 -16.44 24.72
C ASN A 230 20.60 -17.32 24.00
N SER A 231 20.36 -17.62 22.70
CA SER A 231 21.32 -18.35 21.87
C SER A 231 22.24 -17.42 21.07
N ASP A 232 22.28 -16.14 21.37
CA ASP A 232 23.04 -15.08 20.66
C ASP A 232 22.79 -15.01 19.15
N LYS A 233 21.67 -15.58 18.70
CA LYS A 233 21.29 -15.61 17.27
C LYS A 233 20.51 -14.36 16.90
N LYS A 234 20.92 -13.70 15.83
CA LYS A 234 20.12 -12.63 15.26
C LYS A 234 18.74 -13.18 14.85
N LEU A 235 17.67 -12.47 15.21
CA LEU A 235 16.28 -12.91 14.95
C LEU A 235 16.00 -13.24 13.46
N LYS A 236 16.73 -12.60 12.54
CA LYS A 236 16.63 -12.88 11.09
C LYS A 236 17.12 -14.30 10.73
N ASP A 237 18.07 -14.83 11.49
CA ASP A 237 18.75 -16.12 11.23
C ASP A 237 18.06 -17.26 11.99
N SER A 238 17.21 -16.95 12.97
CA SER A 238 16.43 -17.95 13.72
C SER A 238 15.26 -18.50 12.88
N LYS A 239 15.45 -19.65 12.23
CA LYS A 239 14.46 -20.31 11.38
C LYS A 239 13.10 -20.51 12.08
N ASN A 240 13.13 -20.96 13.35
CA ASN A 240 11.92 -21.24 14.12
C ASN A 240 11.14 -19.95 14.46
N TYR A 241 11.85 -18.87 14.81
CA TYR A 241 11.23 -17.55 14.99
C TYR A 241 10.60 -17.05 13.69
N GLN A 242 11.30 -17.15 12.56
CA GLN A 242 10.78 -16.71 11.26
C GLN A 242 9.56 -17.52 10.80
N LYS A 243 9.56 -18.85 11.01
CA LYS A 243 8.38 -19.70 10.75
C LYS A 243 7.17 -19.26 11.58
N GLN A 244 7.38 -18.96 12.87
CA GLN A 244 6.31 -18.55 13.77
C GLN A 244 5.80 -17.14 13.43
N LYS A 245 6.69 -16.19 13.10
CA LYS A 245 6.33 -14.85 12.63
C LYS A 245 5.42 -14.91 11.40
N LYS A 246 5.70 -15.81 10.45
CA LYS A 246 4.84 -16.04 9.29
C LYS A 246 3.46 -16.58 9.68
N LYS A 247 3.34 -17.45 10.71
CA LYS A 247 2.04 -17.96 11.19
C LYS A 247 1.18 -16.83 11.75
N VAL A 248 1.74 -15.98 12.60
CA VAL A 248 1.05 -14.79 13.14
C VAL A 248 0.64 -13.85 12.00
N ALA A 249 1.53 -13.55 11.05
CA ALA A 249 1.23 -12.71 9.91
C ALA A 249 0.11 -13.29 9.01
N LYS A 250 0.00 -14.63 8.88
CA LYS A 250 -1.11 -15.28 8.16
C LYS A 250 -2.46 -15.02 8.82
N ILE A 251 -2.54 -15.06 10.17
CA ILE A 251 -3.79 -14.80 10.90
C ILE A 251 -4.22 -13.34 10.67
N HIS A 252 -3.33 -12.38 10.87
CA HIS A 252 -3.64 -10.97 10.59
C HIS A 252 -4.07 -10.73 9.14
N THR A 253 -3.42 -11.39 8.19
CA THR A 253 -3.79 -11.29 6.76
C THR A 253 -5.18 -11.87 6.52
N LYS A 254 -5.54 -12.99 7.15
CA LYS A 254 -6.86 -13.61 7.03
C LYS A 254 -7.96 -12.69 7.57
N ILE A 255 -7.76 -12.10 8.76
CA ILE A 255 -8.70 -11.15 9.36
C ILE A 255 -8.89 -9.94 8.43
N ARG A 256 -7.80 -9.33 7.97
CA ARG A 256 -7.84 -8.17 7.08
C ARG A 256 -8.55 -8.47 5.77
N ASN A 257 -8.28 -9.63 5.15
CA ASN A 257 -8.89 -10.00 3.87
C ASN A 257 -10.40 -10.23 4.03
N LYS A 258 -10.83 -10.89 5.11
CA LYS A 258 -12.26 -11.08 5.39
C LYS A 258 -13.00 -9.76 5.65
N ARG A 259 -12.37 -8.83 6.40
CA ARG A 259 -12.94 -7.50 6.59
C ARG A 259 -13.09 -6.75 5.26
N LYS A 260 -12.02 -6.80 4.45
CA LYS A 260 -12.05 -6.13 3.15
C LYS A 260 -13.09 -6.72 2.21
N ASP A 261 -13.22 -8.05 2.17
CA ASP A 261 -14.22 -8.73 1.35
C ASP A 261 -15.65 -8.33 1.79
N PHE A 262 -15.91 -8.36 3.10
CA PHE A 262 -17.19 -7.94 3.68
C PHE A 262 -17.53 -6.49 3.32
N ILE A 263 -16.62 -5.54 3.61
CA ILE A 263 -16.84 -4.12 3.31
C ILE A 263 -17.03 -3.88 1.81
N ASN A 264 -16.21 -4.51 0.95
CA ASN A 264 -16.35 -4.34 -0.49
C ASN A 264 -17.69 -4.86 -1.02
N LYS A 265 -18.17 -6.01 -0.53
CA LYS A 265 -19.47 -6.56 -0.94
C LYS A 265 -20.59 -5.64 -0.51
N LEU A 266 -20.60 -5.26 0.77
CA LEU A 266 -21.64 -4.38 1.33
C LEU A 266 -21.66 -3.02 0.62
N SER A 267 -20.50 -2.36 0.46
CA SER A 267 -20.44 -1.06 -0.21
C SER A 267 -20.86 -1.14 -1.67
N THR A 268 -20.51 -2.22 -2.38
CA THR A 268 -20.93 -2.41 -3.78
C THR A 268 -22.44 -2.60 -3.87
N ASP A 269 -23.02 -3.37 -2.97
CA ASP A 269 -24.46 -3.60 -2.91
C ASP A 269 -25.21 -2.28 -2.64
N ILE A 270 -24.79 -1.51 -1.63
CA ILE A 270 -25.39 -0.21 -1.30
C ILE A 270 -25.31 0.76 -2.48
N ILE A 271 -24.13 0.87 -3.13
CA ILE A 271 -23.92 1.81 -4.26
C ILE A 271 -24.74 1.43 -5.49
N ASN A 272 -24.92 0.13 -5.76
CA ASN A 272 -25.69 -0.34 -6.90
C ASN A 272 -27.21 -0.14 -6.73
N ASN A 273 -27.69 -0.04 -5.49
CA ASN A 273 -29.12 0.00 -5.20
C ASN A 273 -29.62 1.39 -4.76
N HIS A 274 -28.74 2.39 -4.61
CA HIS A 274 -29.15 3.71 -4.12
C HIS A 274 -28.38 4.85 -4.81
N ASP A 275 -29.10 5.94 -5.11
CA ASP A 275 -28.54 7.14 -5.73
C ASP A 275 -27.94 8.11 -4.70
N ILE A 276 -28.55 8.19 -3.52
CA ILE A 276 -28.09 9.05 -2.42
C ILE A 276 -27.86 8.19 -1.17
N ILE A 277 -26.68 8.32 -0.60
CA ILE A 277 -26.26 7.60 0.60
C ILE A 277 -25.89 8.62 1.67
N CYS A 278 -26.65 8.70 2.75
CA CYS A 278 -26.39 9.55 3.90
C CYS A 278 -25.73 8.73 5.01
N ILE A 279 -24.58 9.16 5.49
CA ILE A 279 -23.81 8.49 6.55
C ILE A 279 -23.48 9.52 7.62
N GLU A 280 -23.61 9.15 8.90
CA GLU A 280 -23.21 9.96 10.01
C GLU A 280 -21.67 10.15 10.07
N ASP A 281 -21.22 11.37 10.36
CA ASP A 281 -19.79 11.67 10.55
C ASP A 281 -19.36 11.34 11.97
N LEU A 282 -18.98 10.10 12.21
CA LEU A 282 -18.64 9.56 13.51
C LEU A 282 -17.18 9.82 13.90
N ASN A 283 -16.97 10.36 15.08
CA ASN A 283 -15.64 10.41 15.69
C ASN A 283 -15.29 9.08 16.35
N ILE A 284 -14.85 8.10 15.53
CA ILE A 284 -14.51 6.73 15.98
C ILE A 284 -13.43 6.69 17.07
N LYS A 285 -12.62 7.74 17.23
CA LYS A 285 -11.59 7.79 18.28
C LYS A 285 -12.15 8.15 19.66
N GLY A 286 -13.37 8.70 19.72
CA GLY A 286 -14.06 9.04 20.95
C GLY A 286 -15.04 7.99 21.44
N MET A 287 -15.26 6.93 20.66
CA MET A 287 -16.00 5.72 21.00
C MET A 287 -15.05 4.62 21.49
#